data_b41c01829dec7baf284ac38c756a0cb9
#
_entry.id   b41c01829dec7baf284ac38c756a0cb9
#
_cell.length_a   1.000
_cell.length_b   1.000
_cell.length_c   1.000
_cell.angle_alpha   90.00
_cell.angle_beta   90.00
_cell.angle_gamma   90.00
#
_symmetry.space_group_name_H-M   'P 1'
#
loop_
_entity.id
_entity.type
_entity.pdbx_description
1 polymer ?
#
loop_
_entity_poly.entity_id
_entity_poly.type
_entity_poly.pdbx_seq_one_letter_code
_entity_poly.pdbx_strand_id
1 'polypeptide(L)'
;MRFPEIAYMSWAKRLPRAAANLARSGVEPCPRALLRLGPRDFAIQHPAGYGYRPLREALAHRYGVDPESVLSVSGGASLANWLAAAAALDGAPADAEVIVERPAYEPLLRIAQALGGRVRRLERRFESGWAIDWDRFAALVTRRTRLAIVSNLHNPTGARIPHAMLRAMAERLRRVGAYLLVDEVYLEELIGPRTVSSAHAGPNVLATNSLTKAYGLDGLRAGWILGPRRLIRRAGTIYDLIGVNPASPAEQLALAALRRLPALRRRARAILRPNRATLAAFFAHETRLEVVLPAGGNVAFPRLPAPLRGRAVADHLRRRHDTLIVPGEFFEAPRHVRISFGCTAGRLKRGLARLELTLDELLA
;
A
#
# COMPACT_ATOMS: atom_id res chain seq x y z
N MET A 1 11.34 22.32 -8.50
CA MET A 1 10.86 21.05 -7.87
C MET A 1 11.72 20.78 -6.65
N ARG A 2 11.14 20.48 -5.48
CA ARG A 2 11.87 20.12 -4.25
C ARG A 2 11.39 18.73 -3.79
N PHE A 3 12.32 17.80 -3.58
CA PHE A 3 12.01 16.46 -3.08
C PHE A 3 12.07 16.47 -1.55
N PRO A 4 10.94 16.32 -0.86
CA PRO A 4 10.92 16.26 0.60
C PRO A 4 11.50 14.94 1.10
N GLU A 5 12.15 14.96 2.27
CA GLU A 5 12.53 13.74 2.95
C GLU A 5 11.27 12.92 3.34
N ILE A 6 11.37 11.61 3.21
CA ILE A 6 10.33 10.69 3.65
C ILE A 6 10.80 10.07 4.98
N ALA A 7 10.36 10.68 6.08
CA ALA A 7 10.81 10.33 7.43
C ALA A 7 10.54 8.86 7.78
N TYR A 8 9.37 8.34 7.39
CA TYR A 8 9.06 6.92 7.55
C TYR A 8 10.06 6.01 6.85
N MET A 9 10.46 6.32 5.61
CA MET A 9 11.38 5.48 4.85
C MET A 9 12.81 5.55 5.40
N SER A 10 13.26 6.73 5.80
CA SER A 10 14.55 6.93 6.47
C SER A 10 14.63 6.12 7.77
N TRP A 11 13.57 6.18 8.58
CA TRP A 11 13.46 5.39 9.80
C TRP A 11 13.45 3.89 9.51
N ALA A 12 12.58 3.42 8.61
CA ALA A 12 12.41 1.99 8.30
C ALA A 12 13.69 1.32 7.76
N LYS A 13 14.52 2.08 7.02
CA LYS A 13 15.81 1.58 6.49
C LYS A 13 16.91 1.48 7.54
N ARG A 14 16.78 2.20 8.66
CA ARG A 14 17.75 2.22 9.77
C ARG A 14 17.35 1.30 10.93
N LEU A 15 16.24 0.57 10.81
CA LEU A 15 15.79 -0.32 11.87
C LEU A 15 16.81 -1.44 12.10
N PRO A 16 17.19 -1.69 13.35
CA PRO A 16 18.04 -2.83 13.71
C PRO A 16 17.28 -4.16 13.51
N ARG A 17 17.99 -5.27 13.57
CA ARG A 17 17.35 -6.57 13.76
C ARG A 17 16.70 -6.60 15.14
N ALA A 18 15.57 -7.28 15.26
CA ALA A 18 14.87 -7.46 16.52
C ALA A 18 14.25 -8.86 16.60
N ALA A 19 14.13 -9.40 17.81
CA ALA A 19 13.55 -10.72 18.06
C ALA A 19 12.07 -10.80 17.64
N ALA A 20 11.35 -9.68 17.76
CA ALA A 20 9.98 -9.55 17.25
C ALA A 20 9.84 -8.30 16.37
N ASN A 21 10.01 -8.45 15.06
CA ASN A 21 9.79 -7.35 14.13
C ASN A 21 8.34 -7.37 13.61
N LEU A 22 7.50 -6.51 14.20
CA LEU A 22 6.12 -6.23 13.77
C LEU A 22 6.01 -4.90 13.01
N ALA A 23 7.13 -4.29 12.60
CA ALA A 23 7.16 -3.09 11.79
C ALA A 23 7.14 -3.36 10.28
N ARG A 24 7.48 -4.58 9.83
CA ARG A 24 7.42 -4.94 8.40
C ARG A 24 5.98 -4.85 7.89
N SER A 25 5.84 -4.32 6.69
CA SER A 25 4.52 -4.08 6.10
C SER A 25 4.10 -5.14 5.05
N GLY A 26 4.82 -6.24 4.93
CA GLY A 26 4.49 -7.38 4.05
C GLY A 26 4.37 -8.68 4.83
N VAL A 27 3.88 -9.74 4.19
CA VAL A 27 3.93 -11.09 4.75
C VAL A 27 5.39 -11.60 4.78
N GLU A 28 5.64 -12.68 5.53
CA GLU A 28 6.93 -13.37 5.56
C GLU A 28 7.50 -13.59 4.15
N PRO A 29 8.83 -13.48 3.96
CA PRO A 29 9.46 -13.69 2.67
C PRO A 29 9.04 -15.00 2.01
N CYS A 30 8.75 -14.95 0.73
CA CYS A 30 8.34 -16.12 -0.04
C CYS A 30 9.53 -17.08 -0.24
N PRO A 31 9.43 -18.36 0.12
CA PRO A 31 10.43 -19.34 -0.19
C PRO A 31 10.59 -19.48 -1.71
N ARG A 32 11.84 -19.42 -2.22
CA ARG A 32 12.14 -19.55 -3.65
C ARG A 32 11.54 -20.82 -4.28
N ALA A 33 11.55 -21.93 -3.56
CA ALA A 33 11.01 -23.21 -4.02
C ALA A 33 9.52 -23.12 -4.43
N LEU A 34 8.74 -22.20 -3.82
CA LEU A 34 7.34 -22.03 -4.15
C LEU A 34 7.12 -21.50 -5.58
N LEU A 35 8.06 -20.78 -6.12
CA LEU A 35 7.98 -20.21 -7.47
C LEU A 35 8.28 -21.24 -8.57
N ARG A 36 8.96 -22.36 -8.25
CA ARG A 36 9.36 -23.41 -9.20
C ARG A 36 10.07 -22.84 -10.44
N LEU A 37 11.10 -22.04 -10.18
CA LEU A 37 11.85 -21.33 -11.22
C LEU A 37 12.69 -22.28 -12.07
N GLY A 38 12.68 -22.07 -13.38
CA GLY A 38 13.58 -22.72 -14.34
C GLY A 38 14.58 -21.74 -14.96
N PRO A 39 15.54 -22.23 -15.79
CA PRO A 39 16.54 -21.36 -16.42
C PRO A 39 15.96 -20.20 -17.23
N ARG A 40 14.82 -20.42 -17.89
CA ARG A 40 14.13 -19.39 -18.70
C ARG A 40 13.57 -18.22 -17.88
N ASP A 41 13.37 -18.39 -16.58
CA ASP A 41 12.84 -17.33 -15.70
C ASP A 41 13.95 -16.33 -15.27
N PHE A 42 15.19 -16.56 -15.69
CA PHE A 42 16.36 -15.73 -15.39
C PHE A 42 16.99 -15.09 -16.63
N ALA A 43 16.29 -15.07 -17.76
CA ALA A 43 16.82 -14.42 -18.95
C ALA A 43 17.07 -12.92 -18.67
N ILE A 44 18.26 -12.44 -19.05
CA ILE A 44 18.70 -11.06 -18.80
C ILE A 44 18.29 -10.11 -19.93
N GLN A 45 17.84 -10.65 -21.05
CA GLN A 45 17.37 -9.89 -22.21
C GLN A 45 15.92 -10.18 -22.51
N HIS A 46 15.21 -9.19 -22.98
CA HIS A 46 13.87 -9.32 -23.54
C HIS A 46 13.71 -8.38 -24.75
N PRO A 47 12.71 -8.63 -25.63
CA PRO A 47 12.43 -7.75 -26.75
C PRO A 47 12.17 -6.31 -26.30
N ALA A 48 12.54 -5.35 -27.14
CA ALA A 48 12.27 -3.93 -26.92
C ALA A 48 10.76 -3.66 -26.74
N GLY A 49 10.45 -2.62 -25.98
CA GLY A 49 9.07 -2.15 -25.74
C GLY A 49 8.83 -1.73 -24.28
N TYR A 50 7.66 -1.23 -24.01
CA TYR A 50 7.25 -0.76 -22.67
C TYR A 50 6.94 -1.93 -21.74
N GLY A 51 7.99 -2.59 -21.23
CA GLY A 51 7.91 -3.73 -20.33
C GLY A 51 7.76 -5.08 -21.04
N TYR A 52 7.86 -6.16 -20.26
CA TYR A 52 7.80 -7.53 -20.76
C TYR A 52 6.36 -7.90 -21.15
N ARG A 53 6.09 -7.99 -22.44
CA ARG A 53 4.73 -8.22 -22.99
C ARG A 53 4.00 -9.40 -22.36
N PRO A 54 4.61 -10.60 -22.13
CA PRO A 54 3.92 -11.70 -21.49
C PRO A 54 3.46 -11.39 -20.04
N LEU A 55 4.20 -10.56 -19.30
CA LEU A 55 3.80 -10.10 -17.97
C LEU A 55 2.60 -9.15 -18.07
N ARG A 56 2.63 -8.20 -19.01
CA ARG A 56 1.50 -7.26 -19.24
C ARG A 56 0.22 -8.02 -19.61
N GLU A 57 0.31 -9.00 -20.51
CA GLU A 57 -0.82 -9.86 -20.90
C GLU A 57 -1.36 -10.68 -19.72
N ALA A 58 -0.47 -11.26 -18.89
CA ALA A 58 -0.87 -12.00 -17.69
C ALA A 58 -1.56 -11.09 -16.65
N LEU A 59 -1.07 -9.86 -16.46
CA LEU A 59 -1.71 -8.86 -15.60
C LEU A 59 -3.07 -8.43 -16.17
N ALA A 60 -3.14 -8.14 -17.47
CA ALA A 60 -4.37 -7.77 -18.16
C ALA A 60 -5.45 -8.85 -17.98
N HIS A 61 -5.11 -10.11 -18.24
CA HIS A 61 -6.00 -11.24 -18.02
C HIS A 61 -6.44 -11.35 -16.55
N ARG A 62 -5.50 -11.23 -15.60
CA ARG A 62 -5.79 -11.29 -14.17
C ARG A 62 -6.81 -10.26 -13.70
N TYR A 63 -6.69 -9.04 -14.22
CA TYR A 63 -7.52 -7.91 -13.80
C TYR A 63 -8.71 -7.66 -14.72
N GLY A 64 -8.86 -8.38 -15.81
CA GLY A 64 -9.94 -8.19 -16.78
C GLY A 64 -9.87 -6.83 -17.48
N VAL A 65 -8.66 -6.37 -17.81
CA VAL A 65 -8.43 -5.12 -18.52
C VAL A 65 -7.67 -5.37 -19.83
N ASP A 66 -7.63 -4.37 -20.70
CA ASP A 66 -6.84 -4.43 -21.93
C ASP A 66 -5.33 -4.36 -21.62
N PRO A 67 -4.45 -5.12 -22.30
CA PRO A 67 -3.00 -5.03 -22.12
C PRO A 67 -2.41 -3.62 -22.29
N GLU A 68 -3.01 -2.78 -23.12
CA GLU A 68 -2.62 -1.36 -23.28
C GLU A 68 -3.04 -0.48 -22.10
N SER A 69 -3.84 -1.01 -21.19
CA SER A 69 -4.22 -0.40 -19.91
C SER A 69 -3.31 -0.82 -18.76
N VAL A 70 -2.17 -1.48 -19.05
CA VAL A 70 -1.21 -2.01 -18.06
C VAL A 70 0.19 -1.47 -18.35
N LEU A 71 0.85 -0.93 -17.33
CA LEU A 71 2.30 -0.63 -17.34
C LEU A 71 2.97 -1.38 -16.20
N SER A 72 3.93 -2.25 -16.49
CA SER A 72 4.82 -2.86 -15.50
C SER A 72 6.00 -1.95 -15.18
N VAL A 73 6.46 -1.96 -13.92
CA VAL A 73 7.54 -1.10 -13.45
C VAL A 73 8.49 -1.82 -12.48
N SER A 74 9.79 -1.56 -12.58
CA SER A 74 10.79 -2.03 -11.63
C SER A 74 11.03 -1.03 -10.51
N GLY A 75 10.21 -1.09 -9.47
CA GLY A 75 10.23 -0.18 -8.32
C GLY A 75 9.13 -0.53 -7.32
N GLY A 76 8.35 -1.56 -7.64
CA GLY A 76 7.16 -1.94 -6.88
C GLY A 76 6.08 -0.86 -6.95
N ALA A 77 5.14 -0.89 -6.01
CA ALA A 77 4.05 0.09 -5.94
C ALA A 77 4.55 1.53 -5.75
N SER A 78 5.72 1.75 -5.16
CA SER A 78 6.24 3.12 -4.94
C SER A 78 6.52 3.85 -6.25
N LEU A 79 7.19 3.19 -7.21
CA LEU A 79 7.43 3.78 -8.53
C LEU A 79 6.13 3.82 -9.34
N ALA A 80 5.26 2.82 -9.23
CA ALA A 80 3.95 2.82 -9.86
C ALA A 80 3.10 4.03 -9.41
N ASN A 81 3.05 4.31 -8.10
CA ASN A 81 2.35 5.48 -7.55
C ASN A 81 2.93 6.80 -8.07
N TRP A 82 4.27 6.90 -8.12
CA TRP A 82 4.94 8.09 -8.64
C TRP A 82 4.56 8.35 -10.10
N LEU A 83 4.72 7.34 -10.97
CA LEU A 83 4.44 7.45 -12.40
C LEU A 83 2.96 7.72 -12.68
N ALA A 84 2.05 7.06 -11.95
CA ALA A 84 0.61 7.27 -12.07
C ALA A 84 0.21 8.70 -11.67
N ALA A 85 0.76 9.21 -10.56
CA ALA A 85 0.51 10.57 -10.11
C ALA A 85 1.13 11.61 -11.07
N ALA A 86 2.35 11.38 -11.54
CA ALA A 86 3.02 12.24 -12.51
C ALA A 86 2.24 12.32 -13.83
N ALA A 87 1.75 11.17 -14.35
CA ALA A 87 0.94 11.13 -15.56
C ALA A 87 -0.42 11.86 -15.40
N ALA A 88 -1.02 11.77 -14.20
CA ALA A 88 -2.28 12.44 -13.89
C ALA A 88 -2.14 13.96 -13.71
N LEU A 89 -0.96 14.41 -13.29
CA LEU A 89 -0.65 15.84 -13.05
C LEU A 89 0.09 16.50 -14.22
N ASP A 90 0.44 15.74 -15.25
CA ASP A 90 1.15 16.29 -16.41
C ASP A 90 0.30 17.34 -17.13
N GLY A 91 0.89 18.52 -17.35
CA GLY A 91 0.20 19.69 -17.91
C GLY A 91 -0.83 20.33 -16.97
N ALA A 92 -0.88 19.94 -15.70
CA ALA A 92 -1.76 20.56 -14.72
C ALA A 92 -1.32 22.00 -14.40
N PRO A 93 -2.25 22.94 -14.11
CA PRO A 93 -1.93 24.27 -13.66
C PRO A 93 -1.07 24.29 -12.38
N ALA A 94 -0.29 25.34 -12.16
CA ALA A 94 0.58 25.46 -10.98
C ALA A 94 -0.19 25.46 -9.64
N ASP A 95 -1.47 25.82 -9.64
CA ASP A 95 -2.37 25.80 -8.49
C ASP A 95 -3.21 24.53 -8.38
N ALA A 96 -2.86 23.48 -9.13
CA ALA A 96 -3.57 22.20 -9.13
C ALA A 96 -3.66 21.61 -7.72
N GLU A 97 -4.87 21.26 -7.32
CA GLU A 97 -5.14 20.64 -6.02
C GLU A 97 -5.06 19.12 -6.12
N VAL A 98 -4.41 18.52 -5.11
CA VAL A 98 -4.35 17.06 -4.93
C VAL A 98 -4.96 16.68 -3.58
N ILE A 99 -6.01 15.87 -3.60
CA ILE A 99 -6.63 15.36 -2.38
C ILE A 99 -5.86 14.11 -1.94
N VAL A 100 -5.38 14.08 -0.69
CA VAL A 100 -4.70 12.91 -0.10
C VAL A 100 -5.35 12.57 1.22
N GLU A 101 -5.67 11.29 1.44
CA GLU A 101 -6.25 10.81 2.70
C GLU A 101 -5.34 11.07 3.92
N ARG A 102 -5.94 11.13 5.12
CA ARG A 102 -5.26 11.24 6.41
C ARG A 102 -6.01 10.40 7.45
N PRO A 103 -5.32 9.52 8.25
CA PRO A 103 -3.89 9.19 8.15
C PRO A 103 -3.49 8.72 6.76
N ALA A 104 -2.19 8.79 6.39
CA ALA A 104 -1.73 8.31 5.10
C ALA A 104 -0.38 7.61 5.20
N TYR A 105 -0.12 6.71 4.25
CA TYR A 105 1.22 6.26 3.96
C TYR A 105 2.03 7.43 3.44
N GLU A 106 3.03 7.89 4.21
CA GLU A 106 3.76 9.14 3.95
C GLU A 106 4.22 9.32 2.50
N PRO A 107 4.75 8.29 1.79
CA PRO A 107 5.12 8.44 0.38
C PRO A 107 4.00 8.95 -0.53
N LEU A 108 2.73 8.57 -0.30
CA LEU A 108 1.62 9.06 -1.13
C LEU A 108 1.41 10.57 -0.98
N LEU A 109 1.55 11.09 0.25
CA LEU A 109 1.54 12.53 0.52
C LEU A 109 2.74 13.23 -0.12
N ARG A 110 3.95 12.65 0.03
CA ARG A 110 5.18 13.26 -0.49
C ARG A 110 5.24 13.27 -2.02
N ILE A 111 4.68 12.27 -2.68
CA ILE A 111 4.52 12.24 -4.13
C ILE A 111 3.71 13.45 -4.60
N ALA A 112 2.53 13.71 -4.00
CA ALA A 112 1.69 14.83 -4.35
C ALA A 112 2.43 16.18 -4.21
N GLN A 113 3.17 16.35 -3.10
CA GLN A 113 3.95 17.55 -2.82
C GLN A 113 5.14 17.71 -3.79
N ALA A 114 5.88 16.64 -4.04
CA ALA A 114 7.06 16.67 -4.93
C ALA A 114 6.68 16.97 -6.39
N LEU A 115 5.49 16.58 -6.81
CA LEU A 115 4.95 16.89 -8.13
C LEU A 115 4.30 18.29 -8.22
N GLY A 116 4.41 19.10 -7.16
CA GLY A 116 3.93 20.50 -7.14
C GLY A 116 2.43 20.63 -6.83
N GLY A 117 1.76 19.56 -6.47
CA GLY A 117 0.34 19.60 -6.14
C GLY A 117 0.06 20.33 -4.81
N ARG A 118 -0.94 21.21 -4.81
CA ARG A 118 -1.47 21.83 -3.60
C ARG A 118 -2.31 20.81 -2.84
N VAL A 119 -1.75 20.25 -1.76
CA VAL A 119 -2.39 19.14 -1.04
C VAL A 119 -3.57 19.61 -0.20
N ARG A 120 -4.70 18.92 -0.36
CA ARG A 120 -5.88 18.98 0.50
C ARG A 120 -6.07 17.65 1.21
N ARG A 121 -6.39 17.67 2.51
CA ARG A 121 -6.44 16.45 3.33
C ARG A 121 -7.85 15.92 3.47
N LEU A 122 -8.05 14.64 3.10
CA LEU A 122 -9.29 13.89 3.31
C LEU A 122 -9.17 13.13 4.64
N GLU A 123 -9.77 13.68 5.69
CA GLU A 123 -9.73 13.05 7.02
C GLU A 123 -10.57 11.77 7.06
N ARG A 124 -9.95 10.68 7.51
CA ARG A 124 -10.60 9.43 7.90
C ARG A 124 -10.54 9.33 9.43
N ARG A 125 -11.66 9.06 10.06
CA ARG A 125 -11.77 9.10 11.53
C ARG A 125 -11.84 7.71 12.13
N PHE A 126 -11.23 7.53 13.28
CA PHE A 126 -11.29 6.29 14.04
C PHE A 126 -12.74 5.93 14.40
N GLU A 127 -13.51 6.91 14.85
CA GLU A 127 -14.90 6.78 15.31
C GLU A 127 -15.85 6.31 14.19
N SER A 128 -15.51 6.55 12.92
CA SER A 128 -16.25 6.05 11.75
C SER A 128 -15.66 4.77 11.16
N GLY A 129 -14.81 4.04 11.91
CA GLY A 129 -14.15 2.84 11.41
C GLY A 129 -13.18 3.11 10.26
N TRP A 130 -12.64 4.32 10.17
CA TRP A 130 -11.78 4.79 9.09
C TRP A 130 -12.44 4.81 7.72
N ALA A 131 -13.76 4.85 7.65
CA ALA A 131 -14.51 5.00 6.41
C ALA A 131 -14.23 6.36 5.75
N ILE A 132 -14.39 6.43 4.43
CA ILE A 132 -14.43 7.71 3.73
C ILE A 132 -15.80 8.34 3.94
N ASP A 133 -15.77 9.56 4.46
CA ASP A 133 -16.93 10.43 4.57
C ASP A 133 -17.18 11.08 3.20
N TRP A 134 -18.31 10.75 2.59
CA TRP A 134 -18.69 11.23 1.28
C TRP A 134 -18.83 12.76 1.20
N ASP A 135 -19.48 13.36 2.17
CA ASP A 135 -19.77 14.80 2.14
C ASP A 135 -18.48 15.61 2.27
N ARG A 136 -17.55 15.15 3.13
CA ARG A 136 -16.20 15.72 3.23
C ARG A 136 -15.42 15.56 1.94
N PHE A 137 -15.46 14.37 1.32
CA PHE A 137 -14.79 14.16 0.05
C PHE A 137 -15.36 15.06 -1.03
N ALA A 138 -16.69 15.11 -1.19
CA ALA A 138 -17.37 15.92 -2.18
C ALA A 138 -17.07 17.42 -2.03
N ALA A 139 -17.03 17.92 -0.79
CA ALA A 139 -16.67 19.31 -0.46
C ALA A 139 -15.20 19.67 -0.75
N LEU A 140 -14.28 18.68 -0.72
CA LEU A 140 -12.88 18.89 -1.10
C LEU A 140 -12.68 19.01 -2.61
N VAL A 141 -13.58 18.47 -3.43
CA VAL A 141 -13.43 18.49 -4.89
C VAL A 141 -13.84 19.82 -5.48
N THR A 142 -12.89 20.56 -6.01
CA THR A 142 -13.06 21.87 -6.66
C THR A 142 -12.71 21.79 -8.16
N ARG A 143 -12.92 22.88 -8.90
CA ARG A 143 -12.46 22.99 -10.30
C ARG A 143 -10.95 22.94 -10.47
N ARG A 144 -10.16 23.19 -9.39
CA ARG A 144 -8.69 23.07 -9.37
C ARG A 144 -8.22 21.67 -9.05
N THR A 145 -9.09 20.79 -8.54
CA THR A 145 -8.72 19.40 -8.26
C THR A 145 -8.29 18.70 -9.55
N ARG A 146 -7.15 18.01 -9.51
CA ARG A 146 -6.62 17.21 -10.62
C ARG A 146 -6.43 15.76 -10.26
N LEU A 147 -6.22 15.46 -8.98
CA LEU A 147 -5.95 14.10 -8.52
C LEU A 147 -6.48 13.92 -7.09
N ALA A 148 -7.04 12.75 -6.81
CA ALA A 148 -7.22 12.24 -5.46
C ALA A 148 -6.40 10.96 -5.29
N ILE A 149 -5.69 10.80 -4.18
CA ILE A 149 -4.84 9.65 -3.86
C ILE A 149 -5.34 9.01 -2.59
N VAL A 150 -5.70 7.72 -2.66
CA VAL A 150 -6.12 6.90 -1.53
C VAL A 150 -5.48 5.51 -1.60
N SER A 151 -5.44 4.79 -0.51
CA SER A 151 -5.04 3.38 -0.47
C SER A 151 -6.22 2.47 -0.14
N ASN A 152 -6.29 1.31 -0.79
CA ASN A 152 -7.29 0.28 -0.56
C ASN A 152 -6.64 -1.13 -0.62
N LEU A 153 -6.50 -1.89 0.46
CA LEU A 153 -6.87 -1.50 1.82
C LEU A 153 -6.01 -0.35 2.34
N HIS A 154 -6.60 0.45 3.20
CA HIS A 154 -5.97 1.64 3.75
C HIS A 154 -4.70 1.33 4.56
N ASN A 155 -3.62 1.99 4.25
CA ASN A 155 -2.40 1.99 5.04
C ASN A 155 -2.34 3.30 5.86
N PRO A 156 -2.49 3.23 7.22
CA PRO A 156 -2.08 2.12 8.09
C PRO A 156 -3.20 1.23 8.67
N THR A 157 -4.47 1.47 8.42
CA THR A 157 -5.56 0.92 9.23
C THR A 157 -6.11 -0.44 8.78
N GLY A 158 -5.86 -0.83 7.52
CA GLY A 158 -6.47 -2.01 6.91
C GLY A 158 -7.96 -1.85 6.57
N ALA A 159 -8.53 -0.65 6.70
CA ALA A 159 -9.91 -0.37 6.34
C ALA A 159 -10.13 -0.48 4.83
N ARG A 160 -11.29 -0.98 4.43
CA ARG A 160 -11.67 -1.15 3.03
C ARG A 160 -12.53 0.00 2.54
N ILE A 161 -12.25 0.51 1.35
CA ILE A 161 -13.15 1.39 0.62
C ILE A 161 -14.07 0.51 -0.24
N PRO A 162 -15.40 0.56 -0.04
CA PRO A 162 -16.34 -0.18 -0.88
C PRO A 162 -16.25 0.25 -2.35
N HIS A 163 -16.45 -0.69 -3.29
CA HIS A 163 -16.36 -0.37 -4.72
C HIS A 163 -17.38 0.69 -5.16
N ALA A 164 -18.57 0.70 -4.56
CA ALA A 164 -19.56 1.74 -4.79
C ALA A 164 -19.06 3.14 -4.41
N MET A 165 -18.34 3.26 -3.28
CA MET A 165 -17.71 4.53 -2.88
C MET A 165 -16.62 4.96 -3.86
N LEU A 166 -15.77 4.04 -4.31
CA LEU A 166 -14.75 4.34 -5.32
C LEU A 166 -15.38 4.83 -6.63
N ARG A 167 -16.49 4.23 -7.05
CA ARG A 167 -17.25 4.68 -8.24
C ARG A 167 -17.81 6.09 -8.04
N ALA A 168 -18.41 6.37 -6.90
CA ALA A 168 -18.94 7.70 -6.58
C ALA A 168 -17.80 8.75 -6.57
N MET A 169 -16.65 8.43 -5.95
CA MET A 169 -15.47 9.30 -5.95
C MET A 169 -14.95 9.56 -7.37
N ALA A 170 -14.81 8.50 -8.18
CA ALA A 170 -14.35 8.60 -9.56
C ALA A 170 -15.29 9.49 -10.41
N GLU A 171 -16.59 9.30 -10.28
CA GLU A 171 -17.59 10.11 -11.00
C GLU A 171 -17.54 11.59 -10.55
N ARG A 172 -17.43 11.86 -9.27
CA ARG A 172 -17.30 13.23 -8.75
C ARG A 172 -16.06 13.94 -9.29
N LEU A 173 -14.92 13.22 -9.32
CA LEU A 173 -13.66 13.72 -9.89
C LEU A 173 -13.74 13.93 -11.40
N ARG A 174 -14.39 13.00 -12.12
CA ARG A 174 -14.56 13.08 -13.57
C ARG A 174 -15.27 14.37 -14.02
N ARG A 175 -16.26 14.83 -13.24
CA ARG A 175 -17.00 16.08 -13.51
C ARG A 175 -16.13 17.33 -13.52
N VAL A 176 -14.96 17.29 -12.89
CA VAL A 176 -13.98 18.39 -12.88
C VAL A 176 -12.71 18.07 -13.67
N GLY A 177 -12.71 16.97 -14.46
CA GLY A 177 -11.55 16.52 -15.24
C GLY A 177 -10.40 15.95 -14.41
N ALA A 178 -10.68 15.49 -13.17
CA ALA A 178 -9.69 14.94 -12.26
C ALA A 178 -9.65 13.40 -12.25
N TYR A 179 -8.57 12.85 -11.75
CA TYR A 179 -8.29 11.41 -11.65
C TYR A 179 -8.34 10.90 -10.20
N LEU A 180 -8.59 9.60 -10.06
CA LEU A 180 -8.49 8.87 -8.80
C LEU A 180 -7.34 7.87 -8.89
N LEU A 181 -6.32 8.01 -8.03
CA LEU A 181 -5.24 7.04 -7.83
C LEU A 181 -5.52 6.22 -6.60
N VAL A 182 -5.55 4.89 -6.75
CA VAL A 182 -5.76 3.94 -5.66
C VAL A 182 -4.56 3.01 -5.54
N ASP A 183 -3.84 3.08 -4.43
CA ASP A 183 -2.80 2.11 -4.09
C ASP A 183 -3.47 0.85 -3.53
N GLU A 184 -3.43 -0.26 -4.29
CA GLU A 184 -4.08 -1.53 -3.95
C GLU A 184 -3.14 -2.59 -3.37
N VAL A 185 -1.94 -2.22 -2.98
CA VAL A 185 -0.90 -3.18 -2.59
C VAL A 185 -1.32 -4.12 -1.46
N TYR A 186 -2.24 -3.71 -0.57
CA TYR A 186 -2.82 -4.55 0.48
C TYR A 186 -4.12 -5.25 0.06
N LEU A 187 -4.78 -4.76 -0.99
CA LEU A 187 -5.98 -5.41 -1.51
C LEU A 187 -5.65 -6.67 -2.31
N GLU A 188 -4.42 -6.80 -2.81
CA GLU A 188 -3.99 -7.82 -3.76
C GLU A 188 -4.34 -9.26 -3.35
N GLU A 189 -4.23 -9.60 -2.06
CA GLU A 189 -4.60 -10.95 -1.57
C GLU A 189 -6.10 -11.25 -1.71
N LEU A 190 -6.93 -10.20 -1.68
CA LEU A 190 -8.39 -10.29 -1.73
C LEU A 190 -8.93 -10.28 -3.16
N ILE A 191 -8.17 -9.76 -4.15
CA ILE A 191 -8.62 -9.65 -5.54
C ILE A 191 -8.96 -11.03 -6.10
N GLY A 192 -10.18 -11.16 -6.60
CA GLY A 192 -10.74 -12.40 -7.12
C GLY A 192 -12.24 -12.25 -7.45
N PRO A 193 -13.01 -13.30 -7.56
CA PRO A 193 -14.42 -13.23 -8.02
C PRO A 193 -15.31 -12.28 -7.23
N ARG A 194 -15.01 -12.07 -5.93
CA ARG A 194 -15.81 -11.21 -5.03
C ARG A 194 -15.18 -9.84 -4.77
N THR A 195 -14.00 -9.57 -5.28
CA THR A 195 -13.28 -8.31 -5.07
C THR A 195 -12.52 -7.97 -6.33
N VAL A 196 -12.98 -6.96 -7.03
CA VAL A 196 -12.37 -6.44 -8.26
C VAL A 196 -11.40 -5.30 -7.95
N SER A 197 -10.47 -5.04 -8.87
CA SER A 197 -9.58 -3.87 -8.78
C SER A 197 -10.37 -2.57 -8.89
N SER A 198 -9.86 -1.53 -8.22
CA SER A 198 -10.37 -0.17 -8.34
C SER A 198 -10.29 0.40 -9.76
N ALA A 199 -9.46 -0.18 -10.63
CA ALA A 199 -9.40 0.20 -12.04
C ALA A 199 -10.76 0.10 -12.75
N HIS A 200 -11.67 -0.73 -12.24
CA HIS A 200 -13.05 -0.85 -12.74
C HIS A 200 -14.04 0.16 -12.14
N ALA A 201 -13.58 1.06 -11.26
CA ALA A 201 -14.47 2.03 -10.64
C ALA A 201 -14.81 3.22 -11.56
N GLY A 202 -14.05 3.45 -12.63
CA GLY A 202 -14.33 4.52 -13.58
C GLY A 202 -13.22 4.72 -14.62
N PRO A 203 -13.54 5.45 -15.71
CA PRO A 203 -12.60 5.68 -16.82
C PRO A 203 -11.48 6.66 -16.48
N ASN A 204 -11.49 7.25 -15.30
CA ASN A 204 -10.49 8.17 -14.77
C ASN A 204 -9.77 7.61 -13.53
N VAL A 205 -9.79 6.29 -13.34
CA VAL A 205 -9.15 5.63 -12.19
C VAL A 205 -7.83 5.01 -12.63
N LEU A 206 -6.80 5.24 -11.82
CA LEU A 206 -5.51 4.57 -11.85
C LEU A 206 -5.42 3.67 -10.61
N ALA A 207 -5.14 2.39 -10.78
CA ALA A 207 -4.86 1.47 -9.68
C ALA A 207 -3.40 1.02 -9.76
N THR A 208 -2.70 1.04 -8.64
CA THR A 208 -1.31 0.60 -8.56
C THR A 208 -1.18 -0.60 -7.62
N ASN A 209 -0.28 -1.51 -7.96
CA ASN A 209 -0.13 -2.72 -7.17
C ASN A 209 1.28 -3.32 -7.30
N SER A 210 1.57 -4.38 -6.53
CA SER A 210 2.81 -5.14 -6.60
C SER A 210 2.69 -6.51 -5.92
N LEU A 211 3.66 -7.39 -6.15
CA LEU A 211 3.77 -8.67 -5.44
C LEU A 211 4.40 -8.54 -4.03
N THR A 212 4.78 -7.35 -3.63
CA THR A 212 5.61 -7.07 -2.45
C THR A 212 4.92 -7.46 -1.15
N LYS A 213 3.70 -6.93 -0.92
CA LYS A 213 3.07 -6.97 0.42
C LYS A 213 2.30 -8.25 0.67
N ALA A 214 1.45 -8.61 -0.28
CA ALA A 214 0.57 -9.77 -0.16
C ALA A 214 1.32 -11.11 -0.21
N TYR A 215 2.45 -11.16 -0.93
CA TYR A 215 3.12 -12.43 -1.22
C TYR A 215 4.55 -12.56 -0.70
N GLY A 216 5.11 -11.50 -0.08
CA GLY A 216 6.47 -11.53 0.46
C GLY A 216 7.56 -11.61 -0.61
N LEU A 217 7.32 -11.00 -1.77
CA LEU A 217 8.22 -10.94 -2.93
C LEU A 217 8.80 -9.52 -3.09
N ASP A 218 9.17 -8.90 -1.96
CA ASP A 218 9.63 -7.52 -1.91
C ASP A 218 10.96 -7.29 -2.66
N GLY A 219 11.81 -8.30 -2.74
CA GLY A 219 13.08 -8.25 -3.47
C GLY A 219 12.90 -8.15 -5.00
N LEU A 220 11.79 -8.59 -5.57
CA LEU A 220 11.56 -8.51 -7.02
C LEU A 220 11.36 -7.07 -7.50
N ARG A 221 10.94 -6.17 -6.62
CA ARG A 221 10.61 -4.79 -6.99
C ARG A 221 9.63 -4.66 -8.18
N ALA A 222 8.88 -5.73 -8.48
CA ALA A 222 7.88 -5.74 -9.54
C ALA A 222 6.57 -5.08 -9.07
N GLY A 223 6.16 -4.05 -9.80
CA GLY A 223 4.89 -3.36 -9.62
C GLY A 223 4.24 -3.08 -10.96
N TRP A 224 3.02 -2.56 -10.94
CA TRP A 224 2.28 -2.19 -12.14
C TRP A 224 1.25 -1.09 -11.87
N ILE A 225 0.84 -0.46 -12.97
CA ILE A 225 -0.23 0.52 -13.03
C ILE A 225 -1.32 -0.05 -13.94
N LEU A 226 -2.57 0.05 -13.50
CA LEU A 226 -3.76 -0.21 -14.32
C LEU A 226 -4.50 1.12 -14.50
N GLY A 227 -4.99 1.41 -15.71
CA GLY A 227 -5.73 2.65 -15.90
C GLY A 227 -6.03 2.97 -17.37
N PRO A 228 -6.55 4.18 -17.65
CA PRO A 228 -6.86 4.60 -19.01
C PRO A 228 -5.63 4.58 -19.92
N ARG A 229 -5.75 4.02 -21.12
CA ARG A 229 -4.65 3.88 -22.09
C ARG A 229 -3.84 5.17 -22.29
N ARG A 230 -4.50 6.34 -22.29
CA ARG A 230 -3.82 7.63 -22.42
C ARG A 230 -2.84 7.89 -21.28
N LEU A 231 -3.26 7.62 -20.04
CA LEU A 231 -2.41 7.81 -18.85
C LEU A 231 -1.33 6.73 -18.75
N ILE A 232 -1.63 5.50 -19.15
CA ILE A 232 -0.63 4.43 -19.21
C ILE A 232 0.48 4.78 -20.20
N ARG A 233 0.16 5.26 -21.39
CA ARG A 233 1.17 5.76 -22.36
C ARG A 233 1.97 6.92 -21.78
N ARG A 234 1.28 7.88 -21.14
CA ARG A 234 1.98 9.03 -20.51
C ARG A 234 2.91 8.60 -19.39
N ALA A 235 2.49 7.67 -18.52
CA ALA A 235 3.32 7.09 -17.49
C ALA A 235 4.54 6.36 -18.08
N GLY A 236 4.38 5.67 -19.21
CA GLY A 236 5.48 5.08 -19.97
C GLY A 236 6.49 6.12 -20.44
N THR A 237 6.04 7.19 -21.09
CA THR A 237 6.92 8.31 -21.51
C THR A 237 7.68 8.93 -20.33
N ILE A 238 7.04 9.07 -19.17
CA ILE A 238 7.71 9.57 -17.96
C ILE A 238 8.70 8.54 -17.44
N TYR A 239 8.38 7.25 -17.57
CA TYR A 239 9.28 6.18 -17.17
C TYR A 239 10.55 6.14 -18.01
N ASP A 240 10.48 6.48 -19.31
CA ASP A 240 11.67 6.60 -20.18
C ASP A 240 12.71 7.59 -19.60
N LEU A 241 12.25 8.67 -18.94
CA LEU A 241 13.14 9.65 -18.29
C LEU A 241 13.79 9.16 -16.98
N ILE A 242 13.23 8.11 -16.36
CA ILE A 242 13.64 7.66 -15.01
C ILE A 242 14.39 6.33 -15.07
N GLY A 243 13.90 5.38 -15.86
CA GLY A 243 14.38 4.01 -15.82
C GLY A 243 14.45 3.33 -17.18
N VAL A 244 14.09 4.01 -18.27
CA VAL A 244 14.07 3.49 -19.65
C VAL A 244 13.21 2.24 -19.77
N ASN A 245 13.68 1.13 -19.20
CA ASN A 245 12.97 -0.15 -19.19
C ASN A 245 12.98 -0.78 -17.79
N PRO A 246 11.94 -1.56 -17.45
CA PRO A 246 11.99 -2.41 -16.27
C PRO A 246 13.13 -3.43 -16.35
N ALA A 247 13.64 -3.85 -15.19
CA ALA A 247 14.64 -4.91 -15.13
C ALA A 247 14.06 -6.25 -15.61
N SER A 248 14.59 -6.78 -16.71
CA SER A 248 14.09 -8.01 -17.34
C SER A 248 13.96 -9.20 -16.37
N PRO A 249 14.96 -9.54 -15.53
CA PRO A 249 14.81 -10.62 -14.57
C PRO A 249 13.67 -10.41 -13.58
N ALA A 250 13.42 -9.15 -13.15
CA ALA A 250 12.34 -8.83 -12.22
C ALA A 250 10.96 -9.08 -12.84
N GLU A 251 10.79 -8.73 -14.12
CA GLU A 251 9.53 -8.96 -14.84
C GLU A 251 9.27 -10.44 -15.11
N GLN A 252 10.32 -11.19 -15.50
CA GLN A 252 10.22 -12.63 -15.73
C GLN A 252 9.88 -13.39 -14.43
N LEU A 253 10.56 -13.06 -13.34
CA LEU A 253 10.25 -13.62 -12.02
C LEU A 253 8.86 -13.21 -11.54
N ALA A 254 8.39 -12.00 -11.86
CA ALA A 254 7.01 -11.59 -11.59
C ALA A 254 6.00 -12.42 -12.38
N LEU A 255 6.25 -12.70 -13.65
CA LEU A 255 5.42 -13.59 -14.46
C LEU A 255 5.41 -15.01 -13.90
N ALA A 256 6.58 -15.55 -13.51
CA ALA A 256 6.66 -16.87 -12.85
C ALA A 256 5.84 -16.89 -11.54
N ALA A 257 5.89 -15.82 -10.75
CA ALA A 257 5.07 -15.66 -9.55
C ALA A 257 3.56 -15.62 -9.87
N LEU A 258 3.14 -14.91 -10.91
CA LEU A 258 1.73 -14.88 -11.33
C LEU A 258 1.22 -16.26 -11.76
N ARG A 259 2.04 -17.06 -12.43
CA ARG A 259 1.72 -18.47 -12.76
C ARG A 259 1.52 -19.34 -11.51
N ARG A 260 2.12 -18.94 -10.39
CA ARG A 260 2.02 -19.62 -9.08
C ARG A 260 1.06 -18.94 -8.10
N LEU A 261 0.29 -17.97 -8.56
CA LEU A 261 -0.60 -17.15 -7.73
C LEU A 261 -1.53 -17.94 -6.80
N PRO A 262 -2.17 -19.06 -7.22
CA PRO A 262 -2.98 -19.87 -6.31
C PRO A 262 -2.19 -20.41 -5.10
N ALA A 263 -0.95 -20.83 -5.30
CA ALA A 263 -0.07 -21.32 -4.23
C ALA A 263 0.39 -20.16 -3.31
N LEU A 264 0.75 -19.01 -3.89
CA LEU A 264 1.10 -17.80 -3.14
C LEU A 264 -0.05 -17.32 -2.27
N ARG A 265 -1.27 -17.32 -2.80
CA ARG A 265 -2.50 -16.95 -2.05
C ARG A 265 -2.82 -17.93 -0.93
N ARG A 266 -2.69 -19.24 -1.17
CA ARG A 266 -2.87 -20.25 -0.09
C ARG A 266 -1.88 -20.00 1.04
N ARG A 267 -0.60 -19.76 0.71
CA ARG A 267 0.43 -19.44 1.72
C ARG A 267 0.12 -18.15 2.48
N ALA A 268 -0.21 -17.07 1.80
CA ALA A 268 -0.56 -15.81 2.44
C ALA A 268 -1.73 -15.98 3.43
N ARG A 269 -2.79 -16.69 3.01
CA ARG A 269 -3.94 -16.98 3.86
C ARG A 269 -3.60 -17.89 5.05
N ALA A 270 -2.72 -18.87 4.87
CA ALA A 270 -2.25 -19.73 5.95
C ALA A 270 -1.48 -18.95 7.04
N ILE A 271 -0.82 -17.85 6.68
CA ILE A 271 -0.17 -16.94 7.63
C ILE A 271 -1.19 -15.98 8.25
N LEU A 272 -1.97 -15.30 7.42
CA LEU A 272 -2.78 -14.15 7.84
C LEU A 272 -4.03 -14.54 8.61
N ARG A 273 -4.69 -15.66 8.24
CA ARG A 273 -5.94 -16.06 8.90
C ARG A 273 -5.77 -16.39 10.40
N PRO A 274 -4.83 -17.27 10.82
CA PRO A 274 -4.61 -17.51 12.23
C PRO A 274 -4.07 -16.29 12.98
N ASN A 275 -3.21 -15.51 12.35
CA ASN A 275 -2.66 -14.30 12.96
C ASN A 275 -3.72 -13.23 13.19
N ARG A 276 -4.70 -13.10 12.30
CA ARG A 276 -5.84 -12.19 12.50
C ARG A 276 -6.69 -12.63 13.69
N ALA A 277 -6.92 -13.94 13.87
CA ALA A 277 -7.63 -14.46 15.05
C ALA A 277 -6.84 -14.18 16.34
N THR A 278 -5.51 -14.40 16.34
CA THR A 278 -4.63 -14.05 17.47
C THR A 278 -4.70 -12.56 17.79
N LEU A 279 -4.67 -11.70 16.78
CA LEU A 279 -4.76 -10.25 16.94
C LEU A 279 -6.11 -9.84 17.54
N ALA A 280 -7.21 -10.40 17.03
CA ALA A 280 -8.56 -10.12 17.55
C ALA A 280 -8.72 -10.55 19.00
N ALA A 281 -8.21 -11.74 19.37
CA ALA A 281 -8.22 -12.21 20.75
C ALA A 281 -7.37 -11.33 21.69
N PHE A 282 -6.21 -10.86 21.21
CA PHE A 282 -5.37 -9.94 21.96
C PHE A 282 -6.11 -8.62 22.26
N PHE A 283 -6.72 -7.98 21.27
CA PHE A 283 -7.44 -6.72 21.47
C PHE A 283 -8.76 -6.89 22.25
N ALA A 284 -9.33 -8.08 22.29
CA ALA A 284 -10.47 -8.37 23.17
C ALA A 284 -10.04 -8.44 24.65
N HIS A 285 -8.80 -8.84 24.93
CA HIS A 285 -8.22 -8.91 26.27
C HIS A 285 -7.57 -7.59 26.68
N GLU A 286 -6.76 -7.00 25.82
CA GLU A 286 -6.03 -5.75 26.06
C GLU A 286 -6.92 -4.51 25.76
N THR A 287 -7.80 -4.22 26.71
CA THR A 287 -8.84 -3.19 26.57
C THR A 287 -8.33 -1.75 26.65
N ARG A 288 -7.08 -1.53 27.03
CA ARG A 288 -6.42 -0.21 26.98
C ARG A 288 -6.18 0.26 25.54
N LEU A 289 -6.09 -0.69 24.61
CA LEU A 289 -5.91 -0.40 23.18
C LEU A 289 -7.24 -0.45 22.46
N GLU A 290 -7.63 0.65 21.85
CA GLU A 290 -8.80 0.71 21.00
C GLU A 290 -8.45 0.42 19.55
N VAL A 291 -9.17 -0.49 18.88
CA VAL A 291 -8.87 -0.87 17.50
C VAL A 291 -10.11 -1.04 16.64
N VAL A 292 -10.03 -0.58 15.41
CA VAL A 292 -10.90 -1.03 14.33
C VAL A 292 -10.18 -2.21 13.66
N LEU A 293 -10.74 -3.41 13.81
CA LEU A 293 -10.11 -4.62 13.24
C LEU A 293 -10.04 -4.50 11.70
N PRO A 294 -8.87 -4.80 11.09
CA PRO A 294 -8.69 -4.63 9.66
C PRO A 294 -9.58 -5.59 8.84
N ALA A 295 -10.17 -5.06 7.77
CA ALA A 295 -10.99 -5.86 6.85
C ALA A 295 -10.18 -6.91 6.06
N GLY A 296 -8.87 -6.72 5.96
CA GLY A 296 -7.92 -7.57 5.24
C GLY A 296 -6.49 -7.06 5.38
N GLY A 297 -5.60 -7.50 4.49
CA GLY A 297 -4.18 -7.13 4.55
C GLY A 297 -3.48 -7.74 5.75
N ASN A 298 -2.41 -7.08 6.18
CA ASN A 298 -1.50 -7.61 7.19
C ASN A 298 -1.06 -6.57 8.23
N VAL A 299 -1.80 -5.47 8.38
CA VAL A 299 -1.53 -4.40 9.35
C VAL A 299 -2.76 -4.05 10.16
N ALA A 300 -2.56 -3.66 11.43
CA ALA A 300 -3.56 -3.09 12.33
C ALA A 300 -3.04 -1.78 12.91
N PHE A 301 -3.94 -0.88 13.30
CA PHE A 301 -3.61 0.48 13.75
C PHE A 301 -4.35 0.85 15.03
N PRO A 302 -4.02 0.22 16.18
CA PRO A 302 -4.63 0.52 17.45
C PRO A 302 -4.32 1.93 17.94
N ARG A 303 -5.30 2.52 18.63
CA ARG A 303 -5.18 3.78 19.37
C ARG A 303 -4.66 3.49 20.78
N LEU A 304 -3.68 4.25 21.21
CA LEU A 304 -3.07 4.19 22.53
C LEU A 304 -3.91 4.98 23.55
N PRO A 305 -3.94 4.56 24.82
CA PRO A 305 -4.51 5.33 25.90
C PRO A 305 -3.77 6.66 26.09
N ALA A 306 -4.48 7.69 26.59
CA ALA A 306 -3.82 8.92 27.01
C ALA A 306 -2.98 8.66 28.27
N PRO A 307 -1.82 9.31 28.42
CA PRO A 307 -1.20 10.32 27.53
C PRO A 307 -0.22 9.73 26.51
N LEU A 308 -0.20 8.42 26.32
CA LEU A 308 0.84 7.72 25.50
C LEU A 308 0.85 8.18 24.02
N ARG A 309 2.04 8.23 23.46
CA ARG A 309 2.30 8.53 22.06
C ARG A 309 3.04 7.38 21.37
N GLY A 310 2.76 7.17 20.10
CA GLY A 310 3.28 6.06 19.31
C GLY A 310 4.80 5.95 19.32
N ARG A 311 5.50 7.08 19.23
CA ARG A 311 6.97 7.11 19.27
C ARG A 311 7.51 6.66 20.62
N ALA A 312 6.96 7.16 21.72
CA ALA A 312 7.38 6.78 23.05
C ALA A 312 7.21 5.28 23.29
N VAL A 313 6.03 4.74 22.95
CA VAL A 313 5.74 3.30 23.06
C VAL A 313 6.66 2.47 22.16
N ALA A 314 6.85 2.85 20.91
CA ALA A 314 7.71 2.13 19.96
C ALA A 314 9.19 2.15 20.39
N ASP A 315 9.69 3.27 20.91
CA ASP A 315 11.06 3.40 21.38
C ASP A 315 11.30 2.61 22.69
N HIS A 316 10.34 2.61 23.62
CA HIS A 316 10.39 1.82 24.84
C HIS A 316 10.39 0.32 24.49
N LEU A 317 9.44 -0.13 23.69
CA LEU A 317 9.28 -1.51 23.24
C LEU A 317 10.55 -2.04 22.53
N ARG A 318 11.19 -1.19 21.72
CA ARG A 318 12.46 -1.51 21.05
C ARG A 318 13.60 -1.68 22.05
N ARG A 319 13.75 -0.73 22.98
CA ARG A 319 14.91 -0.69 23.90
C ARG A 319 14.82 -1.74 25.01
N ARG A 320 13.62 -1.95 25.57
CA ARG A 320 13.42 -2.84 26.72
C ARG A 320 13.06 -4.26 26.33
N HIS A 321 12.33 -4.41 25.22
CA HIS A 321 11.72 -5.68 24.84
C HIS A 321 12.14 -6.18 23.44
N ASP A 322 13.18 -5.61 22.83
CA ASP A 322 13.70 -6.03 21.51
C ASP A 322 12.57 -6.33 20.49
N THR A 323 11.61 -5.42 20.41
CA THR A 323 10.43 -5.54 19.56
C THR A 323 10.18 -4.26 18.77
N LEU A 324 9.86 -4.40 17.49
CA LEU A 324 9.65 -3.28 16.57
C LEU A 324 8.18 -3.18 16.16
N ILE A 325 7.59 -2.00 16.34
CA ILE A 325 6.32 -1.55 15.76
C ILE A 325 6.53 -0.20 15.08
N VAL A 326 5.57 0.29 14.32
CA VAL A 326 5.70 1.58 13.64
C VAL A 326 4.98 2.67 14.42
N PRO A 327 5.66 3.77 14.81
CA PRO A 327 5.01 4.94 15.40
C PRO A 327 3.93 5.54 14.49
N GLY A 328 2.80 5.92 15.08
CA GLY A 328 1.67 6.52 14.36
C GLY A 328 1.97 7.92 13.83
N GLU A 329 2.98 8.60 14.36
CA GLU A 329 3.47 9.90 13.89
C GLU A 329 3.84 9.88 12.40
N PHE A 330 4.34 8.77 11.87
CA PHE A 330 4.62 8.61 10.45
C PHE A 330 3.37 8.57 9.57
N PHE A 331 2.20 8.46 10.18
CA PHE A 331 0.89 8.49 9.53
C PHE A 331 0.07 9.71 9.97
N GLU A 332 0.70 10.68 10.64
CA GLU A 332 0.04 11.88 11.20
C GLU A 332 -1.01 11.56 12.28
N ALA A 333 -0.84 10.44 12.98
CA ALA A 333 -1.72 9.95 14.05
C ALA A 333 -0.93 9.57 15.31
N PRO A 334 -0.43 10.55 16.09
CA PRO A 334 0.57 10.33 17.14
C PRO A 334 0.09 9.48 18.32
N ARG A 335 -1.23 9.30 18.49
CA ARG A 335 -1.82 8.41 19.51
C ARG A 335 -2.06 6.98 18.98
N HIS A 336 -1.44 6.60 17.89
CA HIS A 336 -1.59 5.26 17.31
C HIS A 336 -0.22 4.60 17.10
N VAL A 337 -0.25 3.29 16.91
CA VAL A 337 0.88 2.51 16.43
C VAL A 337 0.43 1.55 15.34
N ARG A 338 1.28 1.29 14.34
CA ARG A 338 0.98 0.26 13.34
C ARG A 338 1.69 -1.03 13.66
N ILE A 339 0.92 -2.11 13.76
CA ILE A 339 1.37 -3.48 14.05
C ILE A 339 1.15 -4.32 12.79
N SER A 340 2.21 -4.98 12.30
CA SER A 340 2.09 -5.97 11.24
C SER A 340 1.85 -7.37 11.83
N PHE A 341 0.90 -8.09 11.25
CA PHE A 341 0.63 -9.50 11.57
C PHE A 341 0.93 -10.45 10.40
N GLY A 342 1.67 -9.98 9.39
CA GLY A 342 2.14 -10.81 8.26
C GLY A 342 3.34 -11.70 8.59
N CYS A 343 3.69 -11.88 9.86
CA CYS A 343 4.84 -12.64 10.34
C CYS A 343 4.45 -14.07 10.81
N THR A 344 5.42 -14.84 11.31
CA THR A 344 5.14 -16.14 11.94
C THR A 344 4.27 -15.96 13.20
N ALA A 345 3.40 -16.93 13.50
CA ALA A 345 2.50 -16.87 14.66
C ALA A 345 3.26 -16.69 15.99
N GLY A 346 4.40 -17.37 16.16
CA GLY A 346 5.23 -17.23 17.36
C GLY A 346 5.83 -15.82 17.51
N ARG A 347 6.23 -15.18 16.39
CA ARG A 347 6.72 -13.79 16.41
C ARG A 347 5.61 -12.82 16.79
N LEU A 348 4.41 -13.01 16.23
CA LEU A 348 3.25 -12.17 16.56
C LEU A 348 2.92 -12.28 18.05
N LYS A 349 2.73 -13.49 18.58
CA LYS A 349 2.40 -13.71 19.98
C LYS A 349 3.43 -13.07 20.93
N ARG A 350 4.73 -13.29 20.68
CA ARG A 350 5.79 -12.64 21.48
C ARG A 350 5.74 -11.12 21.43
N GLY A 351 5.54 -10.56 20.23
CA GLY A 351 5.49 -9.10 20.07
C GLY A 351 4.28 -8.47 20.77
N LEU A 352 3.12 -9.13 20.73
CA LEU A 352 1.91 -8.65 21.41
C LEU A 352 2.04 -8.73 22.92
N ALA A 353 2.56 -9.83 23.49
CA ALA A 353 2.83 -9.95 24.93
C ALA A 353 3.82 -8.89 25.43
N ARG A 354 4.85 -8.56 24.63
CA ARG A 354 5.80 -7.51 24.97
C ARG A 354 5.20 -6.10 24.86
N LEU A 355 4.23 -5.91 23.97
CA LEU A 355 3.48 -4.66 23.90
C LEU A 355 2.62 -4.47 25.16
N GLU A 356 1.97 -5.51 25.65
CA GLU A 356 1.21 -5.51 26.91
C GLU A 356 2.11 -5.11 28.08
N LEU A 357 3.27 -5.77 28.25
CA LEU A 357 4.28 -5.40 29.27
C LEU A 357 4.73 -3.93 29.14
N THR A 358 4.92 -3.45 27.91
CA THR A 358 5.28 -2.05 27.66
C THR A 358 4.19 -1.09 28.15
N LEU A 359 2.91 -1.44 27.96
CA LEU A 359 1.80 -0.61 28.45
C LEU A 359 1.74 -0.64 29.99
N ASP A 360 2.01 -1.78 30.64
CA ASP A 360 2.11 -1.88 32.10
C ASP A 360 3.20 -0.95 32.63
N GLU A 361 4.40 -1.01 32.04
CA GLU A 361 5.57 -0.21 32.45
C GLU A 361 5.39 1.31 32.21
N LEU A 362 4.60 1.71 31.22
CA LEU A 362 4.42 3.13 30.88
C LEU A 362 3.18 3.77 31.52
N LEU A 363 2.27 2.97 32.09
CA LEU A 363 1.05 3.43 32.75
C LEU A 363 1.06 3.20 34.26
N ALA A 364 2.07 2.46 34.79
CA ALA A 364 2.36 2.39 36.22
C ALA A 364 2.91 3.71 36.73
#